data_03b7a03a6368280bd3f05388724c123c
#
_entry.id   03b7a03a6368280bd3f05388724c123c
#
_cell.length_a   1.000
_cell.length_b   1.000
_cell.length_c   1.000
_cell.angle_alpha   90.00
_cell.angle_beta   90.00
_cell.angle_gamma   90.00
#
_symmetry.space_group_name_H-M   'P 1'
#
loop_
_entity.id
_entity.type
_entity.pdbx_description
1 polymer ?
#
loop_
_entity_poly.entity_id
_entity_poly.type
_entity_poly.pdbx_seq_one_letter_code
_entity_poly.pdbx_strand_id
1 'polypeptide(L)'
;LPLEKNIGFGKGHNYVLNRLTSDVHFILNPDILLTGDVLEDMAAWLLARPGAAMATPQLRYPDGKLQHLPRRKPTPWLLLARQLAPKLGGCFKKADDHYTMQDEDLTVPRRIEFCTGSFMAVRTDVFKEIGGFDPGYFMYVEDADLTQKVLQKGTVWLAPQFSAIHAWHRAPMRDAGKFKMQLVSMGRYFKKWGCGKGTV
;
A
#
# COMPACT_ATOMS: atom_id res chain seq x y z
N LEU A 1 -21.81 3.07 -5.93
CA LEU A 1 -22.52 1.84 -6.28
C LEU A 1 -22.77 1.05 -4.99
N PRO A 2 -24.02 0.95 -4.52
CA PRO A 2 -24.33 0.20 -3.30
C PRO A 2 -24.11 -1.30 -3.53
N LEU A 3 -23.58 -1.97 -2.52
CA LEU A 3 -23.42 -3.43 -2.46
C LEU A 3 -24.33 -3.97 -1.37
N GLU A 4 -25.00 -5.09 -1.63
CA GLU A 4 -25.93 -5.72 -0.68
C GLU A 4 -25.23 -6.23 0.59
N LYS A 5 -23.92 -6.51 0.51
CA LYS A 5 -23.14 -7.02 1.61
C LYS A 5 -21.68 -6.57 1.52
N ASN A 6 -20.98 -6.61 2.66
CA ASN A 6 -19.54 -6.41 2.70
C ASN A 6 -18.81 -7.57 2.00
N ILE A 7 -18.15 -7.29 0.88
CA ILE A 7 -17.40 -8.26 0.07
C ILE A 7 -15.88 -8.17 0.29
N GLY A 8 -15.43 -7.28 1.18
CA GLY A 8 -14.02 -7.00 1.45
C GLY A 8 -13.46 -5.86 0.59
N PHE A 9 -12.34 -5.30 1.03
CA PHE A 9 -11.73 -4.10 0.44
C PHE A 9 -11.40 -4.27 -1.05
N GLY A 10 -10.58 -5.24 -1.39
CA GLY A 10 -10.12 -5.45 -2.76
C GLY A 10 -11.25 -5.78 -3.75
N LYS A 11 -12.21 -6.61 -3.35
CA LYS A 11 -13.38 -6.91 -4.20
C LYS A 11 -14.26 -5.70 -4.42
N GLY A 12 -14.37 -4.80 -3.41
CA GLY A 12 -15.09 -3.54 -3.55
C GLY A 12 -14.51 -2.67 -4.66
N HIS A 13 -13.17 -2.55 -4.71
CA HIS A 13 -12.48 -1.84 -5.78
C HIS A 13 -12.60 -2.56 -7.14
N ASN A 14 -12.53 -3.88 -7.17
CA ASN A 14 -12.69 -4.65 -8.41
C ASN A 14 -14.10 -4.51 -9.02
N TYR A 15 -15.11 -4.16 -8.22
CA TYR A 15 -16.49 -4.00 -8.70
C TYR A 15 -16.62 -2.93 -9.79
N VAL A 16 -15.72 -1.94 -9.78
CA VAL A 16 -15.71 -0.88 -10.80
C VAL A 16 -14.70 -1.12 -11.92
N LEU A 17 -13.88 -2.18 -11.85
CA LEU A 17 -12.74 -2.42 -12.75
C LEU A 17 -13.09 -2.27 -14.23
N ASN A 18 -14.17 -2.91 -14.68
CA ASN A 18 -14.60 -2.88 -16.08
C ASN A 18 -15.27 -1.57 -16.50
N ARG A 19 -15.51 -0.66 -15.55
CA ARG A 19 -16.15 0.65 -15.80
C ARG A 19 -15.16 1.80 -15.77
N LEU A 20 -13.91 1.55 -15.43
CA LEU A 20 -12.87 2.57 -15.38
C LEU A 20 -12.54 3.07 -16.78
N THR A 21 -12.61 4.38 -17.00
CA THR A 21 -12.29 5.05 -18.27
C THR A 21 -11.20 6.11 -18.12
N SER A 22 -10.82 6.44 -16.88
CA SER A 22 -9.75 7.40 -16.57
C SER A 22 -8.38 6.81 -16.86
N ASP A 23 -7.36 7.65 -17.03
CA ASP A 23 -5.96 7.22 -17.20
C ASP A 23 -5.34 6.72 -15.88
N VAL A 24 -5.77 7.29 -14.76
CA VAL A 24 -5.31 6.94 -13.41
C VAL A 24 -6.52 6.60 -12.53
N HIS A 25 -6.44 5.47 -11.85
CA HIS A 25 -7.41 5.04 -10.84
C HIS A 25 -6.86 5.28 -9.44
N PHE A 26 -7.64 5.99 -8.61
CA PHE A 26 -7.30 6.24 -7.22
C PHE A 26 -8.02 5.27 -6.28
N ILE A 27 -7.25 4.64 -5.41
CA ILE A 27 -7.71 3.79 -4.33
C ILE A 27 -7.46 4.56 -3.03
N LEU A 28 -8.53 4.98 -2.37
CA LEU A 28 -8.48 5.85 -1.21
C LEU A 28 -9.27 5.26 -0.04
N ASN A 29 -8.72 5.33 1.16
CA ASN A 29 -9.49 5.09 2.37
C ASN A 29 -10.51 6.23 2.60
N PRO A 30 -11.66 5.95 3.20
CA PRO A 30 -12.71 6.94 3.43
C PRO A 30 -12.33 8.03 4.45
N ASP A 31 -11.23 7.86 5.18
CA ASP A 31 -10.67 8.78 6.17
C ASP A 31 -9.46 9.58 5.65
N ILE A 32 -9.29 9.63 4.31
CA ILE A 32 -8.35 10.52 3.63
C ILE A 32 -9.00 11.89 3.42
N LEU A 33 -8.32 12.94 3.86
CA LEU A 33 -8.66 14.33 3.55
C LEU A 33 -7.68 14.86 2.51
N LEU A 34 -8.22 15.23 1.37
CA LEU A 34 -7.47 15.81 0.25
C LEU A 34 -7.30 17.31 0.45
N THR A 35 -6.13 17.84 0.10
CA THR A 35 -5.84 19.28 0.14
C THR A 35 -5.43 19.76 -1.25
N GLY A 36 -6.13 20.75 -1.80
CA GLY A 36 -5.88 21.23 -3.16
C GLY A 36 -6.12 20.17 -4.24
N ASP A 37 -5.42 20.32 -5.36
CA ASP A 37 -5.60 19.51 -6.57
C ASP A 37 -4.70 18.25 -6.60
N VAL A 38 -4.44 17.68 -5.43
CA VAL A 38 -3.48 16.59 -5.25
C VAL A 38 -3.74 15.39 -6.16
N LEU A 39 -5.00 15.09 -6.51
CA LEU A 39 -5.33 13.98 -7.39
C LEU A 39 -4.91 14.28 -8.84
N GLU A 40 -5.24 15.46 -9.34
CA GLU A 40 -4.89 15.88 -10.70
C GLU A 40 -3.38 15.97 -10.89
N ASP A 41 -2.71 16.70 -9.99
CA ASP A 41 -1.25 16.86 -10.01
C ASP A 41 -0.52 15.53 -9.92
N MET A 42 -0.99 14.62 -9.05
CA MET A 42 -0.39 13.31 -8.87
C MET A 42 -0.64 12.40 -10.08
N ALA A 43 -1.80 12.49 -10.71
CA ALA A 43 -2.08 11.78 -11.96
C ALA A 43 -1.16 12.26 -13.09
N ALA A 44 -1.04 13.57 -13.28
CA ALA A 44 -0.13 14.17 -14.27
C ALA A 44 1.33 13.73 -14.02
N TRP A 45 1.77 13.76 -12.76
CA TRP A 45 3.12 13.34 -12.37
C TRP A 45 3.39 11.86 -12.67
N LEU A 46 2.43 10.99 -12.40
CA LEU A 46 2.54 9.55 -12.67
C LEU A 46 2.58 9.26 -14.16
N LEU A 47 1.73 9.92 -14.94
CA LEU A 47 1.63 9.76 -16.39
C LEU A 47 2.87 10.28 -17.12
N ALA A 48 3.49 11.34 -16.62
CA ALA A 48 4.71 11.91 -17.17
C ALA A 48 5.96 11.05 -16.94
N ARG A 49 5.88 9.97 -16.15
CA ARG A 49 7.03 9.09 -15.84
C ARG A 49 6.95 7.76 -16.59
N PRO A 50 7.79 7.57 -17.63
CA PRO A 50 7.85 6.29 -18.33
C PRO A 50 8.16 5.13 -17.36
N GLY A 51 7.38 4.06 -17.44
CA GLY A 51 7.56 2.87 -16.62
C GLY A 51 7.06 3.00 -15.16
N ALA A 52 6.61 4.18 -14.72
CA ALA A 52 5.90 4.29 -13.44
C ALA A 52 4.47 3.77 -13.59
N ALA A 53 4.09 2.80 -12.76
CA ALA A 53 2.78 2.15 -12.81
C ALA A 53 1.88 2.51 -11.63
N MET A 54 2.47 2.86 -10.48
CA MET A 54 1.73 3.25 -9.27
C MET A 54 2.53 4.28 -8.47
N ALA A 55 1.82 5.13 -7.75
CA ALA A 55 2.43 6.06 -6.80
C ALA A 55 1.55 6.24 -5.55
N THR A 56 2.18 6.66 -4.45
CA THR A 56 1.53 7.10 -3.21
C THR A 56 2.09 8.44 -2.78
N PRO A 57 1.28 9.36 -2.24
CA PRO A 57 1.76 10.61 -1.67
C PRO A 57 2.36 10.40 -0.28
N GLN A 58 2.92 11.44 0.28
CA GLN A 58 3.24 11.51 1.70
C GLN A 58 1.94 11.66 2.51
N LEU A 59 1.67 10.73 3.43
CA LEU A 59 0.52 10.87 4.32
C LEU A 59 0.93 11.46 5.67
N ARG A 60 0.05 12.28 6.22
CA ARG A 60 0.23 12.91 7.54
C ARG A 60 -0.96 12.59 8.44
N TYR A 61 -0.71 12.57 9.74
CA TYR A 61 -1.76 12.61 10.75
C TYR A 61 -2.42 14.00 10.79
N PRO A 62 -3.61 14.14 11.40
CA PRO A 62 -4.26 15.45 11.58
C PRO A 62 -3.41 16.46 12.38
N ASP A 63 -2.47 15.99 13.22
CA ASP A 63 -1.51 16.82 13.97
C ASP A 63 -0.28 17.24 13.11
N GLY A 64 -0.26 16.91 11.81
CA GLY A 64 0.80 17.24 10.87
C GLY A 64 1.99 16.28 10.87
N LYS A 65 2.07 15.33 11.80
CA LYS A 65 3.16 14.35 11.83
C LYS A 65 3.10 13.40 10.64
N LEU A 66 4.27 13.01 10.14
CA LEU A 66 4.38 12.07 9.03
C LEU A 66 3.95 10.67 9.42
N GLN A 67 3.23 10.01 8.51
CA GLN A 67 2.97 8.59 8.57
C GLN A 67 4.03 7.86 7.73
N HIS A 68 4.90 7.07 8.37
CA HIS A 68 5.90 6.25 7.67
C HIS A 68 5.21 5.03 7.03
N LEU A 69 4.61 5.23 5.86
CA LEU A 69 3.84 4.21 5.15
C LEU A 69 4.60 3.45 4.07
N PRO A 70 5.61 4.03 3.38
CA PRO A 70 6.42 3.28 2.43
C PRO A 70 7.08 2.07 3.09
N ARG A 71 7.18 0.97 2.35
CA ARG A 71 7.75 -0.29 2.84
C ARG A 71 8.58 -0.96 1.75
N ARG A 72 9.58 -1.73 2.19
CA ARG A 72 10.16 -2.78 1.35
C ARG A 72 9.25 -4.00 1.30
N LYS A 73 9.54 -4.95 0.41
CA LYS A 73 8.76 -6.19 0.29
C LYS A 73 8.70 -6.90 1.65
N PRO A 74 7.50 -7.25 2.14
CA PRO A 74 7.37 -7.98 3.39
C PRO A 74 7.98 -9.38 3.27
N THR A 75 8.80 -9.75 4.27
CA THR A 75 9.32 -11.10 4.47
C THR A 75 8.93 -11.58 5.87
N PRO A 76 8.86 -12.90 6.12
CA PRO A 76 8.55 -13.41 7.47
C PRO A 76 9.48 -12.85 8.54
N TRP A 77 10.79 -12.73 8.23
CA TRP A 77 11.77 -12.14 9.14
C TRP A 77 11.49 -10.67 9.46
N LEU A 78 11.22 -9.84 8.44
CA LEU A 78 10.95 -8.42 8.66
C LEU A 78 9.66 -8.19 9.45
N LEU A 79 8.63 -9.02 9.22
CA LEU A 79 7.38 -8.95 9.98
C LEU A 79 7.58 -9.41 11.43
N LEU A 80 8.39 -10.44 11.68
CA LEU A 80 8.77 -10.86 13.02
C LEU A 80 9.59 -9.78 13.73
N ALA A 81 10.59 -9.22 13.05
CA ALA A 81 11.42 -8.15 13.57
C ALA A 81 10.58 -6.94 13.99
N ARG A 82 9.61 -6.53 13.17
CA ARG A 82 8.66 -5.46 13.48
C ARG A 82 7.87 -5.70 14.76
N GLN A 83 7.48 -6.95 15.05
CA GLN A 83 6.77 -7.29 16.30
C GLN A 83 7.68 -7.24 17.52
N LEU A 84 8.95 -7.59 17.36
CA LEU A 84 9.93 -7.68 18.44
C LEU A 84 10.70 -6.37 18.68
N ALA A 85 10.81 -5.51 17.66
CA ALA A 85 11.57 -4.26 17.73
C ALA A 85 11.22 -3.37 18.93
N PRO A 86 9.93 -3.15 19.30
CA PRO A 86 9.58 -2.31 20.44
C PRO A 86 10.03 -2.85 21.80
N LYS A 87 10.25 -4.20 21.87
CA LYS A 87 10.60 -4.87 23.15
C LYS A 87 12.09 -5.16 23.26
N LEU A 88 12.72 -5.55 22.14
CA LEU A 88 14.10 -6.07 22.15
C LEU A 88 15.13 -5.10 21.55
N GLY A 89 14.71 -4.11 20.75
CA GLY A 89 15.63 -3.17 20.11
C GLY A 89 16.68 -3.84 19.23
N GLY A 90 17.91 -3.29 19.21
CA GLY A 90 19.08 -3.91 18.56
C GLY A 90 18.85 -4.26 17.08
N CYS A 91 19.15 -5.52 16.73
CA CYS A 91 19.01 -6.00 15.34
C CYS A 91 17.55 -6.00 14.85
N PHE A 92 16.57 -6.19 15.73
CA PHE A 92 15.14 -6.13 15.39
C PHE A 92 14.71 -4.71 15.02
N LYS A 93 15.22 -3.71 15.75
CA LYS A 93 14.97 -2.29 15.42
C LYS A 93 15.57 -1.93 14.06
N LYS A 94 16.83 -2.33 13.79
CA LYS A 94 17.47 -2.12 12.49
C LYS A 94 16.71 -2.78 11.35
N ALA A 95 16.18 -3.99 11.55
CA ALA A 95 15.38 -4.70 10.56
C ALA A 95 14.02 -4.03 10.33
N ASP A 96 13.37 -3.49 11.39
CA ASP A 96 12.12 -2.73 11.25
C ASP A 96 12.35 -1.38 10.56
N ASP A 97 13.44 -0.68 10.89
CA ASP A 97 13.84 0.58 10.24
C ASP A 97 14.10 0.34 8.75
N HIS A 98 14.81 -0.73 8.41
CA HIS A 98 15.01 -1.15 7.03
C HIS A 98 13.68 -1.48 6.33
N TYR A 99 12.79 -2.25 6.96
CA TYR A 99 11.48 -2.57 6.39
C TYR A 99 10.63 -1.33 6.15
N THR A 100 10.67 -0.37 7.08
CA THR A 100 9.90 0.87 7.02
C THR A 100 10.62 1.99 6.28
N MET A 101 11.75 1.68 5.62
CA MET A 101 12.55 2.61 4.82
C MET A 101 13.01 3.86 5.61
N GLN A 102 13.21 3.73 6.93
CA GLN A 102 13.76 4.82 7.75
C GLN A 102 15.27 5.05 7.52
N ASP A 103 15.91 4.15 6.79
CA ASP A 103 17.28 4.23 6.29
C ASP A 103 17.40 5.00 4.96
N GLU A 104 16.26 5.49 4.41
CA GLU A 104 16.19 6.22 3.14
C GLU A 104 15.75 7.67 3.36
N ASP A 105 16.17 8.55 2.45
CA ASP A 105 15.63 9.90 2.37
C ASP A 105 14.26 9.88 1.68
N LEU A 106 13.21 9.98 2.46
CA LEU A 106 11.82 9.98 1.99
C LEU A 106 11.27 11.40 1.68
N THR A 107 12.14 12.41 1.65
CA THR A 107 11.77 13.79 1.24
C THR A 107 11.82 13.99 -0.28
N VAL A 108 12.41 13.04 -1.00
CA VAL A 108 12.50 13.02 -2.47
C VAL A 108 11.77 11.80 -3.04
N PRO A 109 11.34 11.83 -4.32
CA PRO A 109 10.68 10.68 -4.94
C PRO A 109 11.54 9.42 -4.87
N ARG A 110 10.97 8.32 -4.36
CA ARG A 110 11.64 7.04 -4.17
C ARG A 110 10.84 5.89 -4.73
N ARG A 111 11.54 4.88 -5.28
CA ARG A 111 10.90 3.58 -5.58
C ARG A 111 10.62 2.85 -4.28
N ILE A 112 9.46 2.21 -4.22
CA ILE A 112 9.02 1.43 -3.06
C ILE A 112 8.53 0.06 -3.53
N GLU A 113 8.60 -0.93 -2.64
CA GLU A 113 8.19 -2.31 -2.94
C GLU A 113 6.85 -2.68 -2.33
N PHE A 114 6.32 -1.81 -1.46
CA PHE A 114 5.01 -1.97 -0.86
C PHE A 114 4.35 -0.60 -0.66
N CYS A 115 3.24 -0.38 -1.35
CA CYS A 115 2.35 0.76 -1.21
C CYS A 115 1.15 0.36 -0.36
N THR A 116 0.90 1.08 0.74
CA THR A 116 -0.27 0.79 1.61
C THR A 116 -1.57 1.19 0.95
N GLY A 117 -2.63 0.41 1.18
CA GLY A 117 -3.96 0.60 0.58
C GLY A 117 -4.69 1.89 0.99
N SER A 118 -4.10 2.71 1.87
CA SER A 118 -4.71 3.96 2.31
C SER A 118 -4.77 5.04 1.21
N PHE A 119 -3.75 5.09 0.34
CA PHE A 119 -3.73 5.99 -0.82
C PHE A 119 -2.85 5.39 -1.92
N MET A 120 -3.46 4.98 -3.03
CA MET A 120 -2.75 4.51 -4.21
C MET A 120 -3.28 5.22 -5.45
N ALA A 121 -2.38 5.79 -6.27
CA ALA A 121 -2.65 6.19 -7.64
C ALA A 121 -2.06 5.13 -8.56
N VAL A 122 -2.87 4.42 -9.32
CA VAL A 122 -2.41 3.36 -10.23
C VAL A 122 -2.85 3.68 -11.66
N ARG A 123 -1.98 3.45 -12.65
CA ARG A 123 -2.38 3.52 -14.06
C ARG A 123 -3.53 2.55 -14.31
N THR A 124 -4.60 3.04 -14.90
CA THR A 124 -5.82 2.26 -15.10
C THR A 124 -5.61 1.08 -16.05
N ASP A 125 -4.79 1.26 -17.09
CA ASP A 125 -4.40 0.19 -18.00
C ASP A 125 -3.68 -0.95 -17.26
N VAL A 126 -2.69 -0.62 -16.42
CA VAL A 126 -1.99 -1.59 -15.56
C VAL A 126 -2.96 -2.26 -14.59
N PHE A 127 -3.84 -1.48 -13.91
CA PHE A 127 -4.79 -2.03 -12.94
C PHE A 127 -5.75 -3.04 -13.60
N LYS A 128 -6.20 -2.74 -14.82
CA LYS A 128 -7.04 -3.66 -15.63
C LYS A 128 -6.25 -4.89 -16.07
N GLU A 129 -5.03 -4.71 -16.60
CA GLU A 129 -4.18 -5.78 -17.10
C GLU A 129 -3.89 -6.83 -16.01
N ILE A 130 -3.60 -6.39 -14.78
CA ILE A 130 -3.36 -7.29 -13.65
C ILE A 130 -4.64 -7.85 -13.03
N GLY A 131 -5.83 -7.47 -13.52
CA GLY A 131 -7.12 -7.90 -12.99
C GLY A 131 -7.46 -7.33 -11.59
N GLY A 132 -6.96 -6.12 -11.28
CA GLY A 132 -7.18 -5.47 -9.99
C GLY A 132 -6.62 -6.24 -8.80
N PHE A 133 -7.29 -6.16 -7.64
CA PHE A 133 -6.95 -6.92 -6.45
C PHE A 133 -7.22 -8.43 -6.61
N ASP A 134 -6.43 -9.27 -5.94
CA ASP A 134 -6.73 -10.71 -5.85
C ASP A 134 -7.96 -10.93 -4.94
N PRO A 135 -9.06 -11.50 -5.47
CA PRO A 135 -10.30 -11.69 -4.71
C PRO A 135 -10.18 -12.73 -3.59
N GLY A 136 -9.07 -13.42 -3.49
CA GLY A 136 -8.78 -14.37 -2.41
C GLY A 136 -8.45 -13.72 -1.07
N TYR A 137 -8.18 -12.41 -1.05
CA TYR A 137 -8.06 -11.63 0.19
C TYR A 137 -9.40 -11.00 0.53
N PHE A 138 -9.83 -11.16 1.77
CA PHE A 138 -10.98 -10.41 2.30
C PHE A 138 -10.52 -9.08 2.90
N MET A 139 -9.44 -9.14 3.70
CA MET A 139 -8.83 -7.99 4.38
C MET A 139 -7.39 -8.33 4.77
N TYR A 140 -6.53 -7.32 4.84
CA TYR A 140 -5.10 -7.37 5.13
C TYR A 140 -4.24 -8.01 4.04
N VAL A 141 -3.11 -7.40 3.77
CA VAL A 141 -2.07 -7.86 2.83
C VAL A 141 -2.49 -7.81 1.35
N GLU A 142 -3.76 -7.52 1.04
CA GLU A 142 -4.24 -7.31 -0.35
C GLU A 142 -3.52 -6.15 -1.04
N ASP A 143 -3.12 -5.14 -0.29
CA ASP A 143 -2.36 -3.99 -0.77
C ASP A 143 -0.91 -4.37 -1.11
N ALA A 144 -0.28 -5.20 -0.29
CA ALA A 144 1.04 -5.75 -0.60
C ALA A 144 0.98 -6.68 -1.83
N ASP A 145 -0.07 -7.52 -1.95
CA ASP A 145 -0.27 -8.38 -3.12
C ASP A 145 -0.47 -7.54 -4.39
N LEU A 146 -1.32 -6.52 -4.34
CA LEU A 146 -1.53 -5.61 -5.46
C LEU A 146 -0.23 -4.93 -5.88
N THR A 147 0.55 -4.43 -4.89
CA THR A 147 1.84 -3.79 -5.17
C THR A 147 2.79 -4.73 -5.90
N GLN A 148 2.87 -6.00 -5.48
CA GLN A 148 3.72 -7.00 -6.16
C GLN A 148 3.23 -7.30 -7.59
N LYS A 149 1.92 -7.33 -7.84
CA LYS A 149 1.35 -7.48 -9.20
C LYS A 149 1.73 -6.30 -10.08
N VAL A 150 1.62 -5.07 -9.55
CA VAL A 150 1.99 -3.83 -10.27
C VAL A 150 3.50 -3.79 -10.58
N LEU A 151 4.35 -4.23 -9.64
CA LEU A 151 5.80 -4.30 -9.83
C LEU A 151 6.25 -5.24 -10.96
N GLN A 152 5.40 -6.18 -11.38
CA GLN A 152 5.63 -7.00 -12.57
C GLN A 152 5.40 -6.24 -13.89
N LYS A 153 4.74 -5.08 -13.84
CA LYS A 153 4.36 -4.25 -15.00
C LYS A 153 5.09 -2.91 -15.05
N GLY A 154 5.62 -2.46 -13.93
CA GLY A 154 6.32 -1.18 -13.84
C GLY A 154 6.80 -0.89 -12.43
N THR A 155 7.19 0.36 -12.20
CA THR A 155 7.74 0.80 -10.92
C THR A 155 6.67 1.46 -10.05
N VAL A 156 6.84 1.31 -8.73
CA VAL A 156 5.98 1.91 -7.70
C VAL A 156 6.77 2.97 -6.95
N TRP A 157 6.15 4.13 -6.71
CA TRP A 157 6.84 5.31 -6.21
C TRP A 157 6.17 5.91 -4.97
N LEU A 158 6.99 6.37 -4.03
CA LEU A 158 6.63 7.44 -3.12
C LEU A 158 6.85 8.77 -3.83
N ALA A 159 5.85 9.64 -3.84
CA ALA A 159 5.88 10.99 -4.42
C ALA A 159 5.64 12.04 -3.31
N PRO A 160 6.67 12.37 -2.50
CA PRO A 160 6.52 13.13 -1.26
C PRO A 160 6.19 14.61 -1.47
N GLN A 161 6.34 15.13 -2.69
CA GLN A 161 5.88 16.49 -3.05
C GLN A 161 4.35 16.62 -2.99
N PHE A 162 3.62 15.51 -3.02
CA PHE A 162 2.18 15.46 -2.79
C PHE A 162 1.91 14.98 -1.37
N SER A 163 0.90 15.55 -0.73
CA SER A 163 0.52 15.14 0.62
C SER A 163 -1.00 15.11 0.81
N ALA A 164 -1.45 14.21 1.68
CA ALA A 164 -2.84 14.16 2.14
C ALA A 164 -2.86 13.87 3.65
N ILE A 165 -3.98 14.20 4.29
CA ILE A 165 -4.19 13.90 5.70
C ILE A 165 -4.95 12.58 5.79
N HIS A 166 -4.44 11.66 6.61
CA HIS A 166 -5.08 10.37 6.89
C HIS A 166 -5.41 10.30 8.38
N ALA A 167 -6.68 10.37 8.69
CA ALA A 167 -7.17 10.46 10.07
C ALA A 167 -6.99 9.17 10.88
N TRP A 168 -6.42 8.18 10.30
CA TRP A 168 -6.10 6.83 10.77
C TRP A 168 -6.39 6.54 12.23
N HIS A 169 -7.58 6.05 12.50
CA HIS A 169 -7.95 5.52 13.82
C HIS A 169 -7.46 4.07 13.93
N ARG A 170 -6.31 3.88 14.60
CA ARG A 170 -5.85 2.52 14.93
C ARG A 170 -6.88 1.83 15.83
N ALA A 171 -7.73 0.99 15.26
CA ALA A 171 -8.45 0.03 16.09
C ALA A 171 -7.44 -0.93 16.73
N PRO A 172 -7.43 -1.10 18.05
CA PRO A 172 -6.53 -2.05 18.68
C PRO A 172 -6.79 -3.45 18.13
N MET A 173 -5.73 -4.15 17.73
CA MET A 173 -5.76 -5.52 17.17
C MET A 173 -6.02 -6.55 18.29
N ARG A 174 -7.12 -6.35 19.07
CA ARG A 174 -7.53 -7.25 20.16
C ARG A 174 -8.54 -8.32 19.72
N ASP A 175 -8.95 -8.29 18.46
CA ASP A 175 -9.93 -9.22 17.90
C ASP A 175 -9.20 -10.44 17.33
N ALA A 176 -9.40 -11.60 17.98
CA ALA A 176 -8.80 -12.88 17.56
C ALA A 176 -9.21 -13.27 16.12
N GLY A 177 -10.41 -12.88 15.67
CA GLY A 177 -10.90 -13.12 14.31
C GLY A 177 -10.08 -12.33 13.28
N LYS A 178 -9.79 -11.05 13.56
CA LYS A 178 -8.95 -10.20 12.70
C LYS A 178 -7.52 -10.70 12.65
N PHE A 179 -6.96 -11.16 13.76
CA PHE A 179 -5.63 -11.76 13.81
C PHE A 179 -5.54 -13.03 12.97
N LYS A 180 -6.51 -13.95 13.11
CA LYS A 180 -6.60 -15.17 12.27
C LYS A 180 -6.67 -14.82 10.78
N MET A 181 -7.50 -13.84 10.42
CA MET A 181 -7.64 -13.37 9.04
C MET A 181 -6.32 -12.83 8.49
N GLN A 182 -5.59 -12.05 9.28
CA GLN A 182 -4.27 -11.53 8.89
C GLN A 182 -3.27 -12.68 8.65
N LEU A 183 -3.23 -13.70 9.52
CA LEU A 183 -2.35 -14.86 9.34
C LEU A 183 -2.69 -15.63 8.05
N VAL A 184 -3.97 -15.85 7.76
CA VAL A 184 -4.41 -16.50 6.52
C VAL A 184 -3.97 -15.69 5.30
N SER A 185 -4.19 -14.38 5.31
CA SER A 185 -3.77 -13.47 4.24
C SER A 185 -2.25 -13.47 4.04
N MET A 186 -1.47 -13.45 5.13
CA MET A 186 0.00 -13.56 5.08
C MET A 186 0.45 -14.90 4.49
N GLY A 187 -0.17 -16.02 4.91
CA GLY A 187 0.13 -17.35 4.37
C GLY A 187 -0.11 -17.39 2.84
N ARG A 188 -1.24 -16.83 2.37
CA ARG A 188 -1.53 -16.70 0.94
C ARG A 188 -0.48 -15.86 0.21
N TYR A 189 -0.09 -14.71 0.78
CA TYR A 189 0.92 -13.83 0.22
C TYR A 189 2.26 -14.54 0.05
N PHE A 190 2.78 -15.17 1.10
CA PHE A 190 4.06 -15.86 1.03
C PHE A 190 4.05 -17.11 0.14
N LYS A 191 2.92 -17.81 0.05
CA LYS A 191 2.76 -18.90 -0.92
C LYS A 191 2.86 -18.39 -2.36
N LYS A 192 2.34 -17.19 -2.66
CA LYS A 192 2.31 -16.60 -4.01
C LYS A 192 3.63 -15.93 -4.38
N TRP A 193 4.23 -15.17 -3.46
CA TRP A 193 5.37 -14.28 -3.74
C TRP A 193 6.69 -14.74 -3.13
N GLY A 194 6.67 -15.86 -2.40
CA GLY A 194 7.84 -16.37 -1.68
C GLY A 194 8.23 -15.55 -0.45
N CYS A 195 9.26 -16.02 0.24
CA CYS A 195 9.78 -15.40 1.48
C CYS A 195 11.07 -14.58 1.26
N GLY A 196 11.53 -14.47 0.02
CA GLY A 196 12.76 -13.78 -0.34
C GLY A 196 12.63 -12.25 -0.31
N LYS A 197 13.79 -11.58 -0.29
CA LYS A 197 13.88 -10.12 -0.37
C LYS A 197 13.31 -9.62 -1.71
N GLY A 198 12.91 -8.34 -1.75
CA GLY A 198 12.57 -7.64 -2.97
C GLY A 198 13.79 -7.34 -3.85
N THR A 199 13.55 -6.73 -4.98
CA THR A 199 14.56 -6.46 -6.03
C THR A 199 14.89 -4.97 -6.16
N VAL A 200 14.32 -4.10 -5.33
CA VAL A 200 14.55 -2.64 -5.34
C VAL A 200 15.40 -2.22 -4.15
#